data_0dd0bc4064d482b1b5bf73a1eae5a24f
#
_entry.id   0dd0bc4064d482b1b5bf73a1eae5a24f
#
_cell.length_a   1.000
_cell.length_b   1.000
_cell.length_c   1.000
_cell.angle_alpha   90.00
_cell.angle_beta   90.00
_cell.angle_gamma   90.00
#
_symmetry.space_group_name_H-M   'P 1'
#
loop_
_entity.id
_entity.type
_entity.pdbx_description
1 polymer ?
#
loop_
_entity_poly.entity_id
_entity_poly.type
_entity_poly.pdbx_seq_one_letter_code
_entity_poly.pdbx_strand_id
1 'polypeptide(L)'
;MTGFRIFSHVPGRGSRAGVLTSRSGTGEGVALLASEGNLARKPQTTLPVPPAAVAFRPDYLDFRRGIHVGNLEDNERITRILKLALESRYAQPFVTERWGRGVYWQWIGYLPRANREAMPLSSHVSFGCSKFFISVDTEEKLFKCGMQVERGYVRAPRDYRECQLQSDWDWHRLLRSLRPRSSMERELKRLVCREGFMLHGGSWESEASYFTRENFPSMRKLRALLKAAPGSRWAGFQLYYPMDEGAVRASTGLDLVESMLAIFREVTPVMNLCMKVQLAEE
;
A
#
# COMPACT_ATOMS: atom_id res chain seq x y z
N MET A 1 20.71 17.32 -8.20
CA MET A 1 19.26 17.11 -8.15
C MET A 1 18.87 16.32 -9.39
N THR A 2 19.04 15.02 -9.32
CA THR A 2 18.78 14.08 -10.43
C THR A 2 17.41 13.44 -10.19
N GLY A 3 16.43 13.86 -11.00
CA GLY A 3 15.07 13.35 -10.96
C GLY A 3 15.03 11.89 -11.43
N PHE A 4 14.66 11.01 -10.56
CA PHE A 4 14.39 9.60 -10.85
C PHE A 4 13.20 9.49 -11.82
N ARG A 5 13.48 9.05 -13.04
CA ARG A 5 12.45 8.55 -13.96
C ARG A 5 12.26 7.06 -13.69
N ILE A 6 11.27 6.71 -12.91
CA ILE A 6 10.82 5.34 -12.78
C ILE A 6 9.48 5.21 -13.51
N PHE A 7 9.50 4.40 -14.57
CA PHE A 7 8.37 3.88 -15.34
C PHE A 7 7.41 4.84 -16.07
N SER A 8 7.73 5.07 -17.31
CA SER A 8 6.74 5.22 -18.38
C SER A 8 7.17 4.31 -19.54
N HIS A 9 6.79 3.03 -19.48
CA HIS A 9 6.79 2.20 -20.67
C HIS A 9 5.38 1.63 -20.83
N VAL A 10 4.58 2.30 -21.64
CA VAL A 10 3.37 1.76 -22.23
C VAL A 10 3.84 0.94 -23.44
N PRO A 11 3.57 -0.37 -23.52
CA PRO A 11 3.82 -1.11 -24.74
C PRO A 11 2.83 -0.64 -25.82
N GLY A 12 3.37 -0.31 -26.97
CA GLY A 12 2.66 0.14 -28.15
C GLY A 12 1.62 -0.88 -28.63
N ARG A 13 0.54 -0.33 -29.15
CA ARG A 13 -0.51 -1.00 -29.91
C ARG A 13 0.06 -1.90 -31.02
N GLY A 14 -0.26 -3.18 -30.95
CA GLY A 14 -0.20 -4.13 -32.06
C GLY A 14 -1.63 -4.57 -32.40
N SER A 15 -2.12 -4.05 -33.52
CA SER A 15 -3.40 -4.33 -34.17
C SER A 15 -3.47 -5.79 -34.64
N ARG A 16 -4.61 -6.49 -34.44
CA ARG A 16 -5.41 -7.03 -35.55
C ARG A 16 -6.66 -7.78 -35.11
N ALA A 17 -7.69 -7.52 -35.86
CA ALA A 17 -9.04 -7.98 -35.80
C ALA A 17 -9.20 -9.50 -35.92
N GLY A 18 -10.19 -10.04 -35.22
CA GLY A 18 -10.82 -11.30 -35.46
C GLY A 18 -12.28 -11.22 -35.02
N VAL A 19 -13.16 -11.01 -36.00
CA VAL A 19 -14.61 -11.06 -35.85
C VAL A 19 -15.03 -12.51 -35.64
N LEU A 20 -15.80 -12.80 -34.59
CA LEU A 20 -16.74 -13.91 -34.56
C LEU A 20 -17.96 -13.57 -33.71
N THR A 21 -19.08 -13.84 -34.35
CA THR A 21 -20.46 -13.53 -34.06
C THR A 21 -21.05 -14.28 -32.88
N SER A 22 -21.92 -13.56 -32.17
CA SER A 22 -23.21 -13.93 -31.55
C SER A 22 -23.36 -15.22 -30.74
N ARG A 23 -23.77 -15.06 -29.48
CA ARG A 23 -25.02 -15.65 -28.98
C ARG A 23 -25.47 -14.97 -27.69
N SER A 24 -26.72 -14.56 -27.72
CA SER A 24 -27.54 -14.09 -26.61
C SER A 24 -27.59 -15.11 -25.48
N GLY A 25 -27.29 -14.65 -24.28
CA GLY A 25 -27.55 -15.38 -23.03
C GLY A 25 -27.97 -14.36 -21.99
N THR A 26 -29.25 -14.35 -21.66
CA THR A 26 -29.85 -13.70 -20.50
C THR A 26 -29.16 -14.22 -19.25
N GLY A 27 -28.45 -13.37 -18.53
CA GLY A 27 -27.78 -13.68 -17.30
C GLY A 27 -28.11 -12.63 -16.26
N GLU A 28 -28.80 -13.08 -15.26
CA GLU A 28 -29.25 -12.40 -14.05
C GLU A 28 -28.18 -11.53 -13.43
N GLY A 29 -28.56 -10.32 -13.09
CA GLY A 29 -27.74 -9.40 -12.31
C GLY A 29 -27.49 -9.99 -10.92
N VAL A 30 -26.25 -10.32 -10.64
CA VAL A 30 -25.78 -10.55 -9.28
C VAL A 30 -25.70 -9.19 -8.62
N ALA A 31 -26.73 -8.86 -7.86
CA ALA A 31 -26.69 -7.76 -6.91
C ALA A 31 -25.59 -8.09 -5.90
N LEU A 32 -24.51 -7.34 -5.93
CA LEU A 32 -23.57 -7.28 -4.81
C LEU A 32 -24.36 -6.74 -3.60
N LEU A 33 -24.76 -7.67 -2.75
CA LEU A 33 -25.18 -7.33 -1.39
C LEU A 33 -23.97 -6.68 -0.70
N ALA A 34 -24.02 -5.36 -0.58
CA ALA A 34 -23.21 -4.65 0.39
C ALA A 34 -23.57 -5.27 1.75
N SER A 35 -22.70 -6.15 2.25
CA SER A 35 -22.81 -6.61 3.62
C SER A 35 -22.57 -5.38 4.49
N GLU A 36 -23.59 -4.94 5.17
CA GLU A 36 -23.49 -4.04 6.33
C GLU A 36 -22.66 -4.75 7.40
N GLY A 37 -21.35 -4.82 7.16
CA GLY A 37 -20.34 -5.28 8.08
C GLY A 37 -20.17 -4.22 9.14
N ASN A 38 -20.67 -4.51 10.29
CA ASN A 38 -20.57 -3.88 11.59
C ASN A 38 -19.28 -3.06 11.78
N LEU A 39 -19.29 -1.79 11.36
CA LEU A 39 -18.29 -0.76 11.70
C LEU A 39 -18.46 -0.28 13.16
N ALA A 40 -18.92 -1.16 14.04
CA ALA A 40 -19.16 -0.89 15.42
C ALA A 40 -17.92 -1.18 16.26
N ARG A 41 -16.99 -0.28 16.25
CA ARG A 41 -16.19 0.24 17.37
C ARG A 41 -15.24 1.28 16.79
N LYS A 42 -15.64 2.56 16.81
CA LYS A 42 -14.72 3.67 16.62
C LYS A 42 -13.63 3.55 17.69
N PRO A 43 -12.37 3.22 17.34
CA PRO A 43 -11.29 3.39 18.29
C PRO A 43 -11.14 4.89 18.50
N GLN A 44 -11.11 5.33 19.74
CA GLN A 44 -10.74 6.69 20.10
C GLN A 44 -9.26 6.89 19.70
N THR A 45 -9.05 7.28 18.46
CA THR A 45 -7.72 7.67 17.99
C THR A 45 -7.64 9.16 18.26
N THR A 46 -6.98 9.54 19.35
CA THR A 46 -6.60 10.94 19.58
C THR A 46 -5.60 11.33 18.50
N LEU A 47 -6.06 12.13 17.54
CA LEU A 47 -5.17 12.76 16.58
C LEU A 47 -4.29 13.78 17.32
N PRO A 48 -2.98 13.84 17.06
CA PRO A 48 -2.11 14.89 17.63
C PRO A 48 -2.45 16.27 17.08
N VAL A 49 -3.18 16.33 15.96
CA VAL A 49 -3.77 17.55 15.43
C VAL A 49 -5.22 17.58 15.92
N PRO A 50 -5.68 18.69 16.55
CA PRO A 50 -7.08 18.81 16.93
C PRO A 50 -7.99 18.53 15.72
N PRO A 51 -9.07 17.75 15.87
CA PRO A 51 -9.97 17.43 14.76
C PRO A 51 -10.46 18.66 13.99
N ALA A 52 -10.70 19.75 14.68
CA ALA A 52 -11.10 21.04 14.09
C ALA A 52 -10.02 21.70 13.21
N ALA A 53 -8.76 21.25 13.29
CA ALA A 53 -7.66 21.78 12.48
C ALA A 53 -7.39 20.97 11.20
N VAL A 54 -8.03 19.81 11.01
CA VAL A 54 -7.89 19.00 9.80
C VAL A 54 -8.82 19.54 8.73
N ALA A 55 -8.24 20.11 7.68
CA ALA A 55 -8.97 20.67 6.53
C ALA A 55 -8.79 19.84 5.25
N PHE A 56 -8.33 18.57 5.37
CA PHE A 56 -8.26 17.64 4.26
C PHE A 56 -9.64 17.42 3.64
N ARG A 57 -9.72 17.37 2.31
CA ARG A 57 -10.98 17.17 1.59
C ARG A 57 -10.94 15.89 0.75
N PRO A 58 -12.07 15.15 0.64
CA PRO A 58 -12.15 13.95 -0.20
C PRO A 58 -11.74 14.20 -1.65
N ASP A 59 -12.00 15.39 -2.20
CA ASP A 59 -11.66 15.78 -3.57
C ASP A 59 -10.15 15.82 -3.84
N TYR A 60 -9.33 15.85 -2.79
CA TYR A 60 -7.87 15.74 -2.93
C TYR A 60 -7.42 14.32 -3.30
N LEU A 61 -8.30 13.32 -3.19
CA LEU A 61 -8.14 11.98 -3.75
C LEU A 61 -8.80 11.95 -5.14
N ASP A 62 -8.07 12.39 -6.16
CA ASP A 62 -8.55 12.47 -7.54
C ASP A 62 -8.31 11.12 -8.24
N PHE A 63 -9.38 10.38 -8.49
CA PHE A 63 -9.35 9.06 -9.13
C PHE A 63 -9.00 9.07 -10.63
N ARG A 64 -8.68 10.24 -11.18
CA ARG A 64 -8.15 10.39 -12.55
C ARG A 64 -6.68 10.82 -12.57
N ARG A 65 -6.21 11.53 -11.54
CA ARG A 65 -4.88 12.14 -11.51
C ARG A 65 -4.02 11.67 -10.34
N GLY A 66 -4.61 11.17 -9.26
CA GLY A 66 -3.93 10.76 -8.04
C GLY A 66 -4.21 11.68 -6.84
N ILE A 67 -3.36 11.64 -5.84
CA ILE A 67 -3.48 12.40 -4.59
C ILE A 67 -2.96 13.81 -4.80
N HIS A 68 -3.80 14.82 -4.60
CA HIS A 68 -3.40 16.22 -4.69
C HIS A 68 -2.60 16.62 -3.44
N VAL A 69 -1.39 17.16 -3.65
CA VAL A 69 -0.47 17.52 -2.56
C VAL A 69 0.21 18.88 -2.75
N GLY A 70 0.02 19.50 -3.90
CA GLY A 70 0.63 20.80 -4.21
C GLY A 70 -0.28 21.97 -3.84
N ASN A 71 0.32 23.11 -3.47
CA ASN A 71 -0.38 24.37 -3.18
C ASN A 71 -1.48 24.21 -2.12
N LEU A 72 -1.22 23.39 -1.09
CA LEU A 72 -2.10 23.14 0.03
C LEU A 72 -1.44 23.60 1.34
N GLU A 73 -2.25 24.09 2.26
CA GLU A 73 -1.80 24.38 3.62
C GLU A 73 -1.44 23.08 4.37
N ASP A 74 -0.69 23.17 5.45
CA ASP A 74 -0.21 22.00 6.20
C ASP A 74 -1.35 21.16 6.77
N ASN A 75 -2.47 21.77 7.17
CA ASN A 75 -3.66 21.09 7.68
C ASN A 75 -4.58 20.53 6.59
N GLU A 76 -4.35 20.85 5.33
CA GLU A 76 -5.01 20.26 4.16
C GLU A 76 -4.18 19.13 3.55
N ARG A 77 -2.85 19.19 3.72
CA ARG A 77 -1.89 18.31 3.04
C ARG A 77 -1.79 16.97 3.73
N ILE A 78 -2.35 15.94 3.12
CA ILE A 78 -2.40 14.58 3.68
C ILE A 78 -1.02 14.04 4.06
N THR A 79 0.04 14.38 3.32
CA THR A 79 1.41 13.97 3.64
C THR A 79 1.89 14.51 4.97
N ARG A 80 1.50 15.73 5.32
CA ARG A 80 1.85 16.38 6.58
C ARG A 80 1.02 15.85 7.73
N ILE A 81 -0.30 15.75 7.51
CA ILE A 81 -1.26 15.27 8.51
C ILE A 81 -0.88 13.86 8.98
N LEU A 82 -0.76 12.90 8.03
CA LEU A 82 -0.46 11.51 8.39
C LEU A 82 0.95 11.36 8.98
N LYS A 83 1.94 12.10 8.46
CA LYS A 83 3.29 12.07 9.01
C LYS A 83 3.31 12.47 10.48
N LEU A 84 2.72 13.61 10.82
CA LEU A 84 2.66 14.11 12.20
C LEU A 84 1.91 13.14 13.13
N ALA A 85 0.81 12.57 12.64
CA ALA A 85 0.03 11.60 13.40
C ALA A 85 0.82 10.31 13.69
N LEU A 86 1.58 9.82 12.71
CA LEU A 86 2.45 8.65 12.88
C LEU A 86 3.62 8.95 13.81
N GLU A 87 4.27 10.11 13.66
CA GLU A 87 5.37 10.54 14.53
C GLU A 87 4.91 10.66 16.00
N SER A 88 3.71 11.18 16.23
CA SER A 88 3.14 11.26 17.57
C SER A 88 2.80 9.88 18.14
N ARG A 89 2.15 9.00 17.35
CA ARG A 89 1.72 7.67 17.82
C ARG A 89 2.88 6.75 18.18
N TYR A 90 3.96 6.79 17.42
CA TYR A 90 5.08 5.86 17.56
C TYR A 90 6.32 6.52 18.17
N ALA A 91 6.21 7.76 18.65
CA ALA A 91 7.30 8.54 19.28
C ALA A 91 8.62 8.50 18.51
N GLN A 92 8.56 8.47 17.18
CA GLN A 92 9.74 8.44 16.32
C GLN A 92 9.53 9.15 15.00
N PRO A 93 10.61 9.68 14.38
CA PRO A 93 10.52 10.34 13.09
C PRO A 93 10.14 9.39 11.94
N PHE A 94 9.35 9.92 11.00
CA PHE A 94 9.02 9.24 9.75
C PHE A 94 9.59 9.98 8.54
N VAL A 95 9.98 9.24 7.52
CA VAL A 95 10.38 9.76 6.21
C VAL A 95 9.23 9.53 5.24
N THR A 96 8.93 10.54 4.42
CA THR A 96 7.90 10.45 3.38
C THR A 96 8.55 10.20 2.03
N GLU A 97 8.07 9.20 1.32
CA GLU A 97 8.39 8.92 -0.06
C GLU A 97 7.18 9.16 -0.96
N ARG A 98 7.42 9.35 -2.23
CA ARG A 98 6.36 9.66 -3.18
C ARG A 98 6.71 9.22 -4.59
N TRP A 99 5.67 8.84 -5.32
CA TRP A 99 5.75 8.61 -6.75
C TRP A 99 4.58 9.31 -7.45
N GLY A 100 4.90 10.11 -8.46
CA GLY A 100 3.92 10.91 -9.19
C GLY A 100 4.57 12.09 -9.89
N ARG A 101 3.74 12.97 -10.48
CA ARG A 101 4.21 14.15 -11.23
C ARG A 101 3.49 15.43 -10.76
N GLY A 102 4.27 16.50 -10.69
CA GLY A 102 3.73 17.82 -10.34
C GLY A 102 3.07 17.83 -8.99
N VAL A 103 1.80 18.26 -8.95
CA VAL A 103 0.99 18.38 -7.73
C VAL A 103 0.13 17.16 -7.42
N TYR A 104 0.18 16.13 -8.30
CA TYR A 104 -0.56 14.88 -8.12
C TYR A 104 0.40 13.70 -8.00
N TRP A 105 0.24 12.90 -6.95
CA TRP A 105 1.04 11.72 -6.70
C TRP A 105 0.14 10.48 -6.66
N GLN A 106 0.51 9.43 -7.40
CA GLN A 106 -0.23 8.19 -7.42
C GLN A 106 -0.01 7.39 -6.14
N TRP A 107 1.16 7.56 -5.51
CA TRP A 107 1.54 6.80 -4.34
C TRP A 107 2.36 7.66 -3.38
N ILE A 108 2.12 7.48 -2.07
CA ILE A 108 2.85 8.13 -0.97
C ILE A 108 3.15 7.06 0.08
N GLY A 109 4.41 6.96 0.50
CA GLY A 109 4.88 6.06 1.55
C GLY A 109 5.37 6.81 2.78
N TYR A 110 5.18 6.18 3.93
CA TYR A 110 5.68 6.66 5.22
C TYR A 110 6.50 5.55 5.87
N LEU A 111 7.78 5.76 6.06
CA LEU A 111 8.68 4.76 6.63
C LEU A 111 9.32 5.25 7.93
N PRO A 112 9.42 4.41 8.96
CA PRO A 112 10.06 4.74 10.21
C PRO A 112 11.57 4.97 9.98
N ARG A 113 12.07 6.14 10.43
CA ARG A 113 13.49 6.48 10.26
C ARG A 113 14.40 5.49 10.98
N ALA A 114 14.07 5.09 12.20
CA ALA A 114 14.86 4.15 12.99
C ALA A 114 15.05 2.79 12.29
N ASN A 115 13.99 2.26 11.63
CA ASN A 115 14.11 1.00 10.87
C ASN A 115 15.04 1.16 9.65
N ARG A 116 14.97 2.31 8.95
CA ARG A 116 15.86 2.62 7.81
C ARG A 116 17.31 2.70 8.24
N GLU A 117 17.61 3.45 9.32
CA GLU A 117 18.97 3.65 9.84
C GLU A 117 19.57 2.36 10.42
N ALA A 118 18.74 1.43 10.88
CA ALA A 118 19.18 0.12 11.34
C ALA A 118 19.62 -0.84 10.21
N MET A 119 19.49 -0.44 8.95
CA MET A 119 19.89 -1.23 7.78
C MET A 119 21.09 -0.57 7.09
N PRO A 120 22.33 -0.86 7.53
CA PRO A 120 23.52 -0.13 7.09
C PRO A 120 23.81 -0.21 5.60
N LEU A 121 23.52 -1.33 4.95
CA LEU A 121 23.68 -1.48 3.50
C LEU A 121 22.62 -0.71 2.72
N SER A 122 21.43 -0.57 3.28
CA SER A 122 20.25 0.05 2.66
C SER A 122 19.96 1.44 3.20
N SER A 123 20.79 2.00 4.08
CA SER A 123 20.52 3.29 4.76
C SER A 123 20.36 4.48 3.82
N HIS A 124 20.89 4.40 2.61
CA HIS A 124 20.79 5.45 1.59
C HIS A 124 19.53 5.33 0.72
N VAL A 125 18.84 4.17 0.77
CA VAL A 125 17.65 3.90 -0.03
C VAL A 125 16.49 3.51 0.86
N SER A 126 15.31 3.91 0.47
CA SER A 126 14.09 3.64 1.23
C SER A 126 13.37 2.37 0.76
N PHE A 127 13.79 1.81 -0.38
CA PHE A 127 13.15 0.63 -1.00
C PHE A 127 13.19 -0.61 -0.09
N GLY A 128 14.29 -0.81 0.64
CA GLY A 128 14.46 -1.98 1.52
C GLY A 128 13.58 -1.99 2.77
N CYS A 129 12.92 -0.88 3.08
CA CYS A 129 12.16 -0.69 4.32
C CYS A 129 10.69 -1.03 4.14
N SER A 130 10.11 -1.68 5.14
CA SER A 130 8.66 -1.74 5.30
C SER A 130 8.11 -0.34 5.53
N LYS A 131 6.97 -0.02 4.93
CA LYS A 131 6.37 1.30 5.01
C LYS A 131 4.85 1.24 5.01
N PHE A 132 4.20 2.20 5.66
CA PHE A 132 2.81 2.50 5.39
C PHE A 132 2.68 3.19 4.05
N PHE A 133 1.56 3.04 3.38
CA PHE A 133 1.32 3.74 2.13
C PHE A 133 -0.15 4.10 1.93
N ILE A 134 -0.34 5.12 1.12
CA ILE A 134 -1.62 5.46 0.48
C ILE A 134 -1.38 5.58 -1.02
N SER A 135 -2.34 5.16 -1.82
CA SER A 135 -2.29 5.32 -3.27
C SER A 135 -3.68 5.46 -3.88
N VAL A 136 -3.74 6.12 -5.02
CA VAL A 136 -4.93 6.15 -5.88
C VAL A 136 -4.60 5.35 -7.13
N ASP A 137 -5.31 4.25 -7.31
CA ASP A 137 -5.29 3.49 -8.55
C ASP A 137 -6.29 4.12 -9.52
N THR A 138 -5.77 4.75 -10.56
CA THR A 138 -6.59 5.49 -11.52
C THR A 138 -7.30 4.58 -12.53
N GLU A 139 -6.83 3.35 -12.68
CA GLU A 139 -7.44 2.35 -13.58
C GLU A 139 -8.58 1.61 -12.88
N GLU A 140 -8.31 1.09 -11.69
CA GLU A 140 -9.30 0.37 -10.87
C GLU A 140 -10.26 1.30 -10.13
N LYS A 141 -10.03 2.62 -10.11
CA LYS A 141 -10.78 3.62 -9.34
C LYS A 141 -10.84 3.28 -7.85
N LEU A 142 -9.71 2.85 -7.31
CA LEU A 142 -9.56 2.48 -5.91
C LEU A 142 -8.57 3.39 -5.20
N PHE A 143 -8.94 3.81 -3.99
CA PHE A 143 -8.00 4.32 -3.02
C PHE A 143 -7.51 3.15 -2.16
N LYS A 144 -6.21 2.98 -2.05
CA LYS A 144 -5.55 1.90 -1.31
C LYS A 144 -4.79 2.50 -0.14
N CYS A 145 -5.03 1.99 1.07
CA CYS A 145 -4.35 2.41 2.29
C CYS A 145 -3.87 1.18 3.06
N GLY A 146 -2.59 1.13 3.45
CA GLY A 146 -2.06 -0.05 4.13
C GLY A 146 -0.55 -0.04 4.30
N MET A 147 0.06 -1.22 4.19
CA MET A 147 1.52 -1.38 4.27
C MET A 147 2.08 -2.08 3.04
N GLN A 148 3.36 -1.81 2.75
CA GLN A 148 4.08 -2.55 1.71
C GLN A 148 5.51 -2.89 2.14
N VAL A 149 6.04 -3.95 1.51
CA VAL A 149 7.43 -4.37 1.58
C VAL A 149 7.92 -4.62 0.16
N GLU A 150 8.95 -3.91 -0.27
CA GLU A 150 9.49 -4.05 -1.62
C GLU A 150 10.65 -5.05 -1.64
N ARG A 151 10.69 -5.84 -2.70
CA ARG A 151 11.86 -6.66 -3.03
C ARG A 151 12.84 -5.86 -3.87
N GLY A 152 12.36 -4.93 -4.70
CA GLY A 152 13.12 -4.34 -5.77
C GLY A 152 13.51 -5.39 -6.85
N TYR A 153 14.67 -5.22 -7.45
CA TYR A 153 15.24 -6.16 -8.41
C TYR A 153 16.21 -7.12 -7.71
N VAL A 154 16.25 -8.38 -8.12
CA VAL A 154 17.35 -9.31 -7.78
C VAL A 154 18.53 -9.05 -8.70
N ARG A 155 18.26 -8.72 -9.97
CA ARG A 155 19.22 -8.29 -10.99
C ARG A 155 18.77 -6.95 -11.54
N ALA A 156 19.27 -5.88 -10.94
CA ALA A 156 18.87 -4.53 -11.31
C ALA A 156 19.46 -4.11 -12.67
N PRO A 157 18.70 -3.39 -13.50
CA PRO A 157 19.24 -2.67 -14.66
C PRO A 157 20.34 -1.69 -14.24
N ARG A 158 21.23 -1.32 -15.18
CA ARG A 158 22.36 -0.41 -14.89
C ARG A 158 21.92 0.92 -14.26
N ASP A 159 20.79 1.46 -14.70
CA ASP A 159 20.26 2.75 -14.27
C ASP A 159 19.51 2.68 -12.91
N TYR A 160 19.38 1.47 -12.33
CA TYR A 160 18.64 1.23 -11.09
C TYR A 160 19.41 0.34 -10.10
N ARG A 161 20.74 0.46 -10.08
CA ARG A 161 21.62 -0.39 -9.24
C ARG A 161 21.28 -0.28 -7.75
N GLU A 162 20.88 0.88 -7.29
CA GLU A 162 20.46 1.14 -5.91
C GLU A 162 19.16 0.42 -5.53
N CYS A 163 18.38 0.01 -6.53
CA CYS A 163 17.14 -0.76 -6.34
C CYS A 163 17.37 -2.28 -6.31
N GLN A 164 18.63 -2.72 -6.33
CA GLN A 164 18.97 -4.14 -6.22
C GLN A 164 18.81 -4.61 -4.79
N LEU A 165 18.12 -5.74 -4.63
CA LEU A 165 17.86 -6.38 -3.34
C LEU A 165 19.15 -6.56 -2.53
N GLN A 166 19.21 -5.98 -1.33
CA GLN A 166 20.30 -6.15 -0.37
C GLN A 166 19.93 -7.17 0.71
N SER A 167 20.93 -7.75 1.36
CA SER A 167 20.75 -8.81 2.35
C SER A 167 20.11 -8.32 3.66
N ASP A 168 20.15 -7.03 3.96
CA ASP A 168 19.57 -6.42 5.15
C ASP A 168 18.13 -5.93 4.97
N TRP A 169 17.55 -6.01 3.76
CA TRP A 169 16.20 -5.56 3.47
C TRP A 169 15.12 -6.35 4.24
N ASP A 170 14.04 -5.67 4.59
CA ASP A 170 12.86 -6.23 5.27
C ASP A 170 12.18 -7.36 4.48
N TRP A 171 12.35 -7.38 3.15
CA TRP A 171 11.91 -8.46 2.29
C TRP A 171 12.33 -9.85 2.79
N HIS A 172 13.55 -9.99 3.28
CA HIS A 172 14.04 -11.26 3.81
C HIS A 172 13.35 -11.65 5.11
N ARG A 173 12.95 -10.66 5.94
CA ARG A 173 12.19 -10.89 7.17
C ARG A 173 10.76 -11.30 6.84
N LEU A 174 10.10 -10.59 5.90
CA LEU A 174 8.81 -10.97 5.36
C LEU A 174 8.81 -12.44 4.94
N LEU A 175 9.74 -12.86 4.07
CA LEU A 175 9.82 -14.24 3.60
C LEU A 175 10.06 -15.26 4.74
N ARG A 176 10.80 -14.89 5.79
CA ARG A 176 11.01 -15.76 6.96
C ARG A 176 9.77 -15.86 7.84
N SER A 177 8.97 -14.80 7.95
CA SER A 177 7.75 -14.77 8.77
C SER A 177 6.58 -15.52 8.11
N LEU A 178 6.57 -15.69 6.78
CA LEU A 178 5.56 -16.43 6.04
C LEU A 178 5.71 -17.95 6.25
N ARG A 179 5.28 -18.41 7.43
CA ARG A 179 5.29 -19.82 7.85
C ARG A 179 3.89 -20.25 8.30
N PRO A 180 3.51 -21.52 8.08
CA PRO A 180 2.29 -22.06 8.65
C PRO A 180 2.26 -21.91 10.19
N ARG A 181 1.11 -21.61 10.74
CA ARG A 181 0.85 -21.44 12.17
C ARG A 181 1.64 -20.31 12.84
N SER A 182 2.21 -19.38 12.06
CA SER A 182 2.95 -18.22 12.56
C SER A 182 2.01 -17.08 12.96
N SER A 183 2.55 -16.09 13.69
CA SER A 183 1.85 -14.83 13.95
C SER A 183 1.48 -14.10 12.66
N MET A 184 2.35 -14.16 11.64
CA MET A 184 2.07 -13.61 10.31
C MET A 184 0.80 -14.23 9.69
N GLU A 185 0.65 -15.56 9.74
CA GLU A 185 -0.55 -16.21 9.21
C GLU A 185 -1.82 -15.79 9.95
N ARG A 186 -1.76 -15.68 11.28
CA ARG A 186 -2.92 -15.26 12.09
C ARG A 186 -3.36 -13.85 11.74
N GLU A 187 -2.41 -12.90 11.67
CA GLU A 187 -2.72 -11.52 11.36
C GLU A 187 -3.22 -11.35 9.91
N LEU A 188 -2.58 -12.00 8.94
CA LEU A 188 -3.05 -11.94 7.55
C LEU A 188 -4.45 -12.54 7.39
N LYS A 189 -4.76 -13.67 8.06
CA LYS A 189 -6.11 -14.25 8.05
C LYS A 189 -7.11 -13.31 8.72
N ARG A 190 -6.76 -12.68 9.84
CA ARG A 190 -7.63 -11.72 10.50
C ARG A 190 -7.97 -10.57 9.55
N LEU A 191 -6.96 -9.93 9.02
CA LEU A 191 -7.13 -8.74 8.18
C LEU A 191 -7.85 -9.07 6.85
N VAL A 192 -7.40 -10.10 6.14
CA VAL A 192 -7.96 -10.42 4.82
C VAL A 192 -9.32 -11.12 4.92
N CYS A 193 -9.47 -12.11 5.82
CA CYS A 193 -10.68 -12.93 5.83
C CYS A 193 -11.81 -12.36 6.69
N ARG A 194 -11.52 -11.42 7.62
CA ARG A 194 -12.52 -10.87 8.54
C ARG A 194 -12.72 -9.36 8.40
N GLU A 195 -11.64 -8.62 8.17
CA GLU A 195 -11.65 -7.15 8.16
C GLU A 195 -11.71 -6.56 6.73
N GLY A 196 -11.74 -7.38 5.68
CA GLY A 196 -11.91 -6.92 4.30
C GLY A 196 -10.65 -6.35 3.64
N PHE A 197 -9.47 -6.58 4.21
CA PHE A 197 -8.21 -6.21 3.56
C PHE A 197 -7.95 -7.07 2.33
N MET A 198 -7.17 -6.53 1.41
CA MET A 198 -6.64 -7.24 0.25
C MET A 198 -5.14 -7.40 0.37
N LEU A 199 -4.65 -8.52 -0.13
CA LEU A 199 -3.23 -8.80 -0.24
C LEU A 199 -2.85 -8.85 -1.72
N HIS A 200 -1.78 -8.15 -2.07
CA HIS A 200 -1.22 -8.10 -3.40
C HIS A 200 0.27 -8.46 -3.34
N GLY A 201 0.73 -9.37 -4.18
CA GLY A 201 2.12 -9.80 -4.14
C GLY A 201 2.65 -10.27 -5.48
N GLY A 202 3.96 -10.16 -5.67
CA GLY A 202 4.64 -10.54 -6.89
C GLY A 202 5.27 -9.36 -7.62
N SER A 203 5.40 -9.46 -8.93
CA SER A 203 5.95 -8.40 -9.77
C SER A 203 4.89 -7.33 -10.07
N TRP A 204 5.24 -6.06 -9.87
CA TRP A 204 4.37 -4.92 -10.21
C TRP A 204 4.24 -4.68 -11.72
N GLU A 205 5.14 -5.25 -12.52
CA GLU A 205 5.20 -5.08 -13.97
C GLU A 205 4.53 -6.23 -14.74
N SER A 206 4.06 -7.24 -14.06
CA SER A 206 3.39 -8.41 -14.62
C SER A 206 2.20 -8.76 -13.76
N GLU A 207 1.38 -9.70 -14.21
CA GLU A 207 0.23 -10.16 -13.44
C GLU A 207 0.64 -10.44 -11.99
N ALA A 208 0.26 -9.52 -11.12
CA ALA A 208 0.41 -9.69 -9.70
C ALA A 208 -0.77 -10.50 -9.18
N SER A 209 -0.54 -11.27 -8.13
CA SER A 209 -1.62 -12.02 -7.52
C SER A 209 -2.30 -11.19 -6.46
N TYR A 210 -3.61 -11.06 -6.59
CA TYR A 210 -4.49 -10.46 -5.61
C TYR A 210 -5.18 -11.56 -4.80
N PHE A 211 -5.22 -11.38 -3.50
CA PHE A 211 -5.87 -12.31 -2.59
C PHE A 211 -6.86 -11.57 -1.70
N THR A 212 -8.05 -12.13 -1.65
CA THR A 212 -9.18 -11.69 -0.84
C THR A 212 -9.59 -12.82 0.11
N ARG A 213 -10.70 -12.65 0.81
CA ARG A 213 -11.28 -13.69 1.65
C ARG A 213 -11.54 -14.99 0.87
N GLU A 214 -12.00 -14.88 -0.38
CA GLU A 214 -12.45 -16.03 -1.20
C GLU A 214 -11.28 -16.90 -1.68
N ASN A 215 -10.11 -16.31 -1.88
CA ASN A 215 -8.96 -16.99 -2.46
C ASN A 215 -7.70 -16.91 -1.60
N PHE A 216 -7.84 -16.68 -0.29
CA PHE A 216 -6.72 -16.51 0.63
C PHE A 216 -5.71 -17.68 0.54
N PRO A 217 -4.41 -17.41 0.28
CA PRO A 217 -3.43 -18.45 0.02
C PRO A 217 -2.90 -19.07 1.32
N SER A 218 -2.44 -20.31 1.26
CA SER A 218 -1.58 -20.82 2.33
C SER A 218 -0.26 -20.03 2.38
N MET A 219 0.36 -19.94 3.55
CA MET A 219 1.65 -19.23 3.71
C MET A 219 2.75 -19.83 2.85
N ARG A 220 2.72 -21.14 2.59
CA ARG A 220 3.66 -21.81 1.67
C ARG A 220 3.45 -21.33 0.23
N LYS A 221 2.20 -21.26 -0.22
CA LYS A 221 1.84 -20.78 -1.57
C LYS A 221 2.23 -19.32 -1.75
N LEU A 222 1.86 -18.46 -0.78
CA LEU A 222 2.23 -17.04 -0.81
C LEU A 222 3.76 -16.84 -0.86
N ARG A 223 4.49 -17.52 0.01
CA ARG A 223 5.96 -17.46 0.03
C ARG A 223 6.59 -17.94 -1.28
N ALA A 224 6.06 -19.02 -1.85
CA ALA A 224 6.54 -19.55 -3.13
C ALA A 224 6.31 -18.54 -4.27
N LEU A 225 5.12 -17.94 -4.33
CA LEU A 225 4.76 -16.91 -5.31
C LEU A 225 5.70 -15.70 -5.22
N LEU A 226 5.91 -15.15 -4.02
CA LEU A 226 6.80 -14.01 -3.82
C LEU A 226 8.25 -14.32 -4.24
N LYS A 227 8.72 -15.54 -4.00
CA LYS A 227 10.06 -16.00 -4.43
C LYS A 227 10.16 -16.22 -5.94
N ALA A 228 9.08 -16.65 -6.58
CA ALA A 228 9.04 -16.96 -8.00
C ALA A 228 9.02 -15.71 -8.90
N ALA A 229 8.77 -14.52 -8.33
CA ALA A 229 8.77 -13.29 -9.11
C ALA A 229 10.12 -13.10 -9.85
N PRO A 230 10.11 -12.79 -11.16
CA PRO A 230 11.34 -12.73 -11.97
C PRO A 230 12.37 -11.76 -11.38
N GLY A 231 13.64 -12.15 -11.35
CA GLY A 231 14.72 -11.37 -10.75
C GLY A 231 15.00 -10.03 -11.46
N SER A 232 14.66 -9.94 -12.75
CA SER A 232 14.77 -8.74 -13.58
C SER A 232 13.55 -7.82 -13.49
N ARG A 233 12.55 -8.17 -12.68
CA ARG A 233 11.34 -7.37 -12.49
C ARG A 233 11.27 -6.82 -11.08
N TRP A 234 10.72 -5.62 -10.95
CA TRP A 234 10.38 -5.06 -9.65
C TRP A 234 9.26 -5.88 -9.01
N ALA A 235 9.43 -6.24 -7.75
CA ALA A 235 8.43 -7.04 -7.03
C ALA A 235 8.26 -6.55 -5.60
N GLY A 236 7.13 -6.91 -4.98
CA GLY A 236 6.81 -6.54 -3.62
C GLY A 236 5.62 -7.29 -3.05
N PHE A 237 5.23 -6.84 -1.89
CA PHE A 237 4.09 -7.31 -1.12
C PHE A 237 3.35 -6.09 -0.59
N GLN A 238 2.04 -6.05 -0.79
CA GLN A 238 1.14 -5.04 -0.20
C GLN A 238 0.02 -5.73 0.56
N LEU A 239 -0.34 -5.14 1.70
CA LEU A 239 -1.53 -5.45 2.47
C LEU A 239 -2.27 -4.14 2.69
N TYR A 240 -3.48 -4.01 2.16
CA TYR A 240 -4.19 -2.74 2.14
C TYR A 240 -5.70 -2.92 2.27
N TYR A 241 -6.36 -1.88 2.74
CA TYR A 241 -7.80 -1.74 2.71
C TYR A 241 -8.19 -0.94 1.47
N PRO A 242 -9.04 -1.48 0.57
CA PRO A 242 -9.50 -0.77 -0.62
C PRO A 242 -10.73 0.08 -0.27
N MET A 243 -10.79 1.30 -0.81
CA MET A 243 -11.99 2.15 -0.79
C MET A 243 -12.29 2.60 -2.21
N ASP A 244 -13.50 2.41 -2.68
CA ASP A 244 -13.93 2.89 -3.99
C ASP A 244 -14.17 4.42 -3.97
N GLU A 245 -14.30 5.02 -5.16
CA GLU A 245 -14.53 6.45 -5.32
C GLU A 245 -15.80 6.92 -4.61
N GLY A 246 -16.87 6.10 -4.63
CA GLY A 246 -18.14 6.41 -3.98
C GLY A 246 -18.00 6.50 -2.46
N ALA A 247 -17.35 5.52 -1.83
CA ALA A 247 -17.07 5.50 -0.40
C ALA A 247 -16.21 6.69 0.04
N VAL A 248 -15.17 7.02 -0.74
CA VAL A 248 -14.31 8.19 -0.47
C VAL A 248 -15.10 9.48 -0.53
N ARG A 249 -15.93 9.69 -1.57
CA ARG A 249 -16.72 10.91 -1.73
C ARG A 249 -17.85 11.06 -0.72
N ALA A 250 -18.36 9.95 -0.18
CA ALA A 250 -19.37 9.97 0.86
C ALA A 250 -18.82 10.29 2.26
N SER A 251 -17.50 10.24 2.44
CA SER A 251 -16.84 10.52 3.71
C SER A 251 -16.49 12.00 3.86
N THR A 252 -16.33 12.47 5.10
CA THR A 252 -15.66 13.75 5.35
C THR A 252 -14.15 13.61 5.29
N GLY A 253 -13.42 14.71 5.17
CA GLY A 253 -11.95 14.67 5.18
C GLY A 253 -11.40 14.16 6.52
N LEU A 254 -12.06 14.49 7.63
CA LEU A 254 -11.69 13.98 8.96
C LEU A 254 -11.90 12.45 9.05
N ASP A 255 -13.08 11.96 8.63
CA ASP A 255 -13.37 10.51 8.65
C ASP A 255 -12.36 9.72 7.80
N LEU A 256 -11.94 10.28 6.66
CA LEU A 256 -10.89 9.65 5.82
C LEU A 256 -9.54 9.59 6.52
N VAL A 257 -9.12 10.68 7.17
CA VAL A 257 -7.84 10.70 7.93
C VAL A 257 -7.89 9.72 9.09
N GLU A 258 -8.98 9.70 9.86
CA GLU A 258 -9.17 8.73 10.96
C GLU A 258 -9.17 7.30 10.46
N SER A 259 -9.83 7.03 9.32
CA SER A 259 -9.83 5.70 8.68
C SER A 259 -8.42 5.27 8.25
N MET A 260 -7.66 6.16 7.62
CA MET A 260 -6.27 5.87 7.22
C MET A 260 -5.40 5.52 8.45
N LEU A 261 -5.53 6.28 9.55
CA LEU A 261 -4.78 6.04 10.79
C LEU A 261 -5.22 4.76 11.48
N ALA A 262 -6.50 4.41 11.44
CA ALA A 262 -7.01 3.14 11.92
C ALA A 262 -6.45 1.96 11.11
N ILE A 263 -6.44 2.08 9.77
CA ILE A 263 -5.86 1.07 8.88
C ILE A 263 -4.36 0.88 9.18
N PHE A 264 -3.60 1.95 9.34
CA PHE A 264 -2.17 1.87 9.67
C PHE A 264 -1.94 1.14 11.00
N ARG A 265 -2.79 1.39 12.01
CA ARG A 265 -2.74 0.67 13.27
C ARG A 265 -3.01 -0.83 13.07
N GLU A 266 -4.04 -1.17 12.29
CA GLU A 266 -4.41 -2.56 12.03
C GLU A 266 -3.30 -3.35 11.31
N VAL A 267 -2.54 -2.73 10.41
CA VAL A 267 -1.44 -3.40 9.70
C VAL A 267 -0.10 -3.37 10.45
N THR A 268 0.04 -2.59 11.53
CA THR A 268 1.27 -2.48 12.32
C THR A 268 1.79 -3.82 12.83
N PRO A 269 0.97 -4.76 13.35
CA PRO A 269 1.46 -6.07 13.77
C PRO A 269 2.14 -6.85 12.63
N VAL A 270 1.58 -6.81 11.41
CA VAL A 270 2.17 -7.44 10.22
C VAL A 270 3.46 -6.74 9.82
N MET A 271 3.48 -5.41 9.82
CA MET A 271 4.64 -4.60 9.50
C MET A 271 5.80 -4.88 10.47
N ASN A 272 5.54 -4.97 11.77
CA ASN A 272 6.52 -5.28 12.81
C ASN A 272 7.16 -6.67 12.62
N LEU A 273 6.44 -7.66 12.08
CA LEU A 273 7.01 -8.97 11.75
C LEU A 273 8.00 -8.91 10.56
N CYS A 274 8.01 -7.82 9.80
CA CYS A 274 8.90 -7.59 8.68
C CYS A 274 10.08 -6.68 9.04
N MET A 275 9.94 -5.81 10.05
CA MET A 275 10.91 -4.77 10.37
C MET A 275 12.05 -5.27 11.26
N LYS A 276 13.21 -4.62 11.15
CA LYS A 276 14.33 -4.79 12.08
C LYS A 276 14.12 -4.03 13.38
N VAL A 277 13.66 -2.79 13.28
CA VAL A 277 13.25 -1.96 14.42
C VAL A 277 11.73 -1.86 14.38
N GLN A 278 11.09 -2.45 15.38
CA GLN A 278 9.63 -2.50 15.45
C GLN A 278 9.06 -1.16 15.92
N LEU A 279 7.83 -0.88 15.50
CA LEU A 279 7.02 0.21 16.01
C LEU A 279 6.41 -0.20 17.36
N ALA A 280 6.67 0.58 18.40
CA ALA A 280 5.96 0.48 19.66
C ALA A 280 4.90 1.59 19.71
N GLU A 281 3.68 1.26 20.12
CA GLU A 281 2.67 2.27 20.46
C GLU A 281 2.91 2.74 21.90
N GLU A 282 2.86 4.05 22.14
CA GLU A 282 2.85 4.64 23.46
C GLU A 282 1.50 4.47 24.17
#